data_fb9d60f60b78a4a594344523d6aecafb
#
_entry.id   fb9d60f60b78a4a594344523d6aecafb
#
_cell.length_a   1.000
_cell.length_b   1.000
_cell.length_c   1.000
_cell.angle_alpha   90.00
_cell.angle_beta   90.00
_cell.angle_gamma   90.00
#
_symmetry.space_group_name_H-M   'P 1'
#
loop_
_entity.id
_entity.type
_entity.pdbx_description
1 polymer ?
#
loop_
_entity_poly.entity_id
_entity_poly.type
_entity_poly.pdbx_seq_one_letter_code
_entity_poly.pdbx_strand_id
1 'polypeptide(L)'
;MKVAIMQPTYMPWIGYFALMESVDVFIILDSVQFSKRSWQQRNQIKTESGAKWLTVPVISKGKKDQLISDVKIDYSGKFPESHINMIKQSYGKSTFFDDYSEDFFNVLRGKNEYLSH
;
A
#
# COMPACT_ATOMS: atom_id res chain seq x y z
N MET A 1 -29.17 -1.13 -3.73
CA MET A 1 -27.79 -0.59 -3.72
C MET A 1 -26.89 -1.48 -2.88
N LYS A 2 -25.74 -1.86 -3.44
CA LYS A 2 -24.74 -2.68 -2.74
C LYS A 2 -23.64 -1.76 -2.20
N VAL A 3 -23.26 -1.96 -0.94
CA VAL A 3 -22.22 -1.17 -0.26
C VAL A 3 -21.20 -2.11 0.37
N ALA A 4 -19.92 -1.80 0.24
CA ALA A 4 -18.86 -2.50 0.95
C ALA A 4 -18.03 -1.50 1.76
N ILE A 5 -17.57 -1.93 2.93
CA ILE A 5 -16.72 -1.13 3.82
C ILE A 5 -15.46 -1.97 4.11
N MET A 6 -14.30 -1.42 3.77
CA MET A 6 -13.01 -2.10 3.97
C MET A 6 -11.98 -1.12 4.53
N GLN A 7 -11.08 -1.63 5.36
CA GLN A 7 -9.90 -0.86 5.78
C GLN A 7 -8.93 -0.72 4.60
N PRO A 8 -8.14 0.37 4.53
CA PRO A 8 -7.14 0.51 3.48
C PRO A 8 -6.02 -0.52 3.63
N THR A 9 -5.53 -1.02 2.51
CA THR A 9 -4.41 -1.97 2.46
C THR A 9 -3.36 -1.47 1.47
N TYR A 10 -2.09 -1.69 1.79
CA TYR A 10 -0.99 -1.36 0.89
C TYR A 10 -0.90 -2.42 -0.21
N MET A 11 -0.96 -2.01 -1.47
CA MET A 11 -0.96 -2.90 -2.65
C MET A 11 -1.99 -4.04 -2.48
N PRO A 12 -3.30 -3.72 -2.44
CA PRO A 12 -4.32 -4.72 -2.15
C PRO A 12 -4.30 -5.89 -3.13
N TRP A 13 -4.70 -7.06 -2.63
CA TRP A 13 -4.88 -8.26 -3.46
C TRP A 13 -6.05 -8.10 -4.44
N ILE A 14 -6.05 -8.94 -5.48
CA ILE A 14 -7.03 -8.82 -6.58
C ILE A 14 -8.48 -8.88 -6.10
N GLY A 15 -8.77 -9.67 -5.06
CA GLY A 15 -10.12 -9.76 -4.49
C GLY A 15 -10.62 -8.46 -3.87
N TYR A 16 -9.72 -7.63 -3.37
CA TYR A 16 -10.07 -6.29 -2.87
C TYR A 16 -10.64 -5.42 -3.99
N PHE A 17 -9.98 -5.41 -5.15
CA PHE A 17 -10.45 -4.67 -6.32
C PHE A 17 -11.71 -5.28 -6.92
N ALA A 18 -11.84 -6.60 -6.92
CA ALA A 18 -13.05 -7.27 -7.38
C ALA A 18 -14.25 -6.91 -6.51
N LEU A 19 -14.07 -6.81 -5.20
CA LEU A 19 -15.11 -6.33 -4.28
C LEU A 19 -15.48 -4.89 -4.59
N MET A 20 -14.48 -4.02 -4.80
CA MET A 20 -14.70 -2.62 -5.13
C MET A 20 -15.54 -2.47 -6.41
N GLU A 21 -15.26 -3.28 -7.43
CA GLU A 21 -15.98 -3.26 -8.69
C GLU A 21 -17.43 -3.78 -8.54
N SER A 22 -17.66 -4.73 -7.64
CA SER A 22 -18.95 -5.41 -7.48
C SER A 22 -20.01 -4.60 -6.73
N VAL A 23 -19.66 -3.47 -6.14
CA VAL A 23 -20.56 -2.65 -5.31
C VAL A 23 -20.81 -1.28 -5.93
N ASP A 24 -21.93 -0.65 -5.55
CA ASP A 24 -22.26 0.70 -6.00
C ASP A 24 -21.47 1.76 -5.23
N VAL A 25 -21.23 1.50 -3.93
CA VAL A 25 -20.46 2.40 -3.06
C VAL A 25 -19.42 1.58 -2.31
N PHE A 26 -18.17 1.98 -2.41
CA PHE A 26 -17.06 1.38 -1.67
C PHE A 26 -16.52 2.42 -0.68
N ILE A 27 -16.57 2.08 0.61
CA ILE A 27 -16.14 2.97 1.68
C ILE A 27 -14.81 2.47 2.22
N ILE A 28 -13.78 3.32 2.19
CA ILE A 28 -12.49 3.03 2.81
C ILE A 28 -12.55 3.51 4.25
N LEU A 29 -12.52 2.55 5.18
CA LEU A 29 -12.65 2.83 6.61
C LEU A 29 -11.28 3.11 7.21
N ASP A 30 -10.96 4.39 7.41
CA ASP A 30 -9.68 4.82 7.99
C ASP A 30 -9.82 5.53 9.33
N SER A 31 -11.04 5.61 9.88
CA SER A 31 -11.34 6.22 11.18
C SER A 31 -11.28 5.24 12.35
N VAL A 32 -10.55 4.13 12.19
CA VAL A 32 -10.33 3.11 13.21
C VAL A 32 -8.85 3.03 13.55
N GLN A 33 -8.53 2.35 14.66
CA GLN A 33 -7.15 2.24 15.14
C GLN A 33 -6.24 1.58 14.12
N PHE A 34 -5.05 2.16 13.93
CA PHE A 34 -4.01 1.61 13.07
C PHE A 34 -3.38 0.37 13.72
N SER A 35 -3.24 -0.70 12.94
CA SER A 35 -2.53 -1.92 13.34
C SER A 35 -1.15 -1.96 12.67
N LYS A 36 -0.09 -1.82 13.48
CA LYS A 36 1.28 -1.90 12.96
C LYS A 36 1.58 -3.28 12.39
N ARG A 37 2.39 -3.33 11.34
CA ARG A 37 2.84 -4.57 10.68
C ARG A 37 1.67 -5.41 10.17
N SER A 38 0.56 -4.77 9.81
CA SER A 38 -0.59 -5.42 9.18
C SER A 38 -0.60 -5.12 7.68
N TRP A 39 -1.57 -5.67 6.98
CA TRP A 39 -1.78 -5.40 5.55
C TRP A 39 -2.09 -3.92 5.26
N GLN A 40 -2.41 -3.12 6.26
CA GLN A 40 -2.59 -1.67 6.11
C GLN A 40 -1.29 -0.98 5.71
N GLN A 41 -0.16 -1.50 6.16
CA GLN A 41 1.17 -0.88 6.04
C GLN A 41 2.09 -1.65 5.11
N ARG A 42 1.86 -2.95 4.89
CA ARG A 42 2.82 -3.79 4.19
C ARG A 42 2.16 -4.88 3.36
N ASN A 43 2.90 -5.38 2.38
CA ASN A 43 2.52 -6.54 1.59
C ASN A 43 3.78 -7.30 1.17
N GLN A 44 3.58 -8.51 0.68
CA GLN A 44 4.68 -9.32 0.18
C GLN A 44 4.70 -9.31 -1.34
N ILE A 45 5.92 -9.34 -1.90
CA ILE A 45 6.13 -9.59 -3.31
C ILE A 45 6.98 -10.84 -3.50
N LYS A 46 6.84 -11.48 -4.66
CA LYS A 46 7.66 -12.62 -5.03
C LYS A 46 8.97 -12.13 -5.63
N THR A 47 10.09 -12.60 -5.07
CA THR A 47 11.43 -12.32 -5.58
C THR A 47 12.14 -13.63 -5.92
N GLU A 48 13.32 -13.53 -6.53
CA GLU A 48 14.17 -14.71 -6.80
C GLU A 48 14.55 -15.46 -5.52
N SER A 49 14.62 -14.74 -4.40
CA SER A 49 14.94 -15.31 -3.08
C SER A 49 13.71 -15.71 -2.28
N GLY A 50 12.53 -15.75 -2.88
CA GLY A 50 11.25 -16.04 -2.22
C GLY A 50 10.44 -14.79 -1.93
N ALA A 51 9.43 -14.92 -1.07
CA ALA A 51 8.58 -13.80 -0.70
C ALA A 51 9.33 -12.80 0.19
N LYS A 52 9.22 -11.52 -0.12
CA LYS A 52 9.81 -10.42 0.65
C LYS A 52 8.74 -9.40 1.02
N TRP A 53 8.83 -8.90 2.24
CA TRP A 53 7.96 -7.83 2.71
C TRP A 53 8.36 -6.48 2.14
N LEU A 54 7.36 -5.72 1.70
CA LEU A 54 7.48 -4.29 1.43
C LEU A 54 6.65 -3.57 2.49
N THR A 55 7.31 -2.87 3.40
CA THR A 55 6.65 -2.15 4.49
C THR A 55 6.79 -0.65 4.26
N VAL A 56 5.65 0.05 4.23
CA VAL A 56 5.65 1.52 4.19
C VAL A 56 6.08 2.03 5.55
N PRO A 57 7.19 2.78 5.65
CA PRO A 57 7.62 3.33 6.94
C PRO A 57 6.65 4.43 7.38
N VAL A 58 6.27 4.39 8.65
CA VAL A 58 5.33 5.36 9.22
C VAL A 58 5.91 6.00 10.47
N ILE A 59 5.47 7.23 10.76
CA ILE A 59 5.86 7.97 11.97
C ILE A 59 5.01 7.44 13.11
N SER A 60 5.59 6.61 13.97
CA SER A 60 4.88 5.95 15.07
C SER A 60 5.46 6.23 16.45
N LYS A 61 6.65 6.82 16.53
CA LYS A 61 7.30 7.09 17.82
C LYS A 61 6.46 8.03 18.68
N GLY A 62 6.14 7.59 19.88
CA GLY A 62 5.30 8.34 20.81
C GLY A 62 3.82 8.42 20.42
N LYS A 63 3.41 7.71 19.39
CA LYS A 63 2.03 7.73 18.87
C LYS A 63 1.37 6.37 19.04
N LYS A 64 0.97 6.08 20.26
CA LYS A 64 0.22 4.87 20.59
C LYS A 64 -1.26 5.09 20.23
N ASP A 65 -1.90 4.04 19.73
CA ASP A 65 -3.35 4.03 19.48
C ASP A 65 -3.85 5.08 18.47
N GLN A 66 -3.00 5.49 17.50
CA GLN A 66 -3.44 6.44 16.48
C GLN A 66 -4.42 5.79 15.49
N LEU A 67 -5.31 6.62 14.91
CA LEU A 67 -6.23 6.18 13.86
C LEU A 67 -5.48 6.05 12.52
N ILE A 68 -5.97 5.17 11.63
CA ILE A 68 -5.37 4.99 10.30
C ILE A 68 -5.30 6.33 9.56
N SER A 69 -6.34 7.16 9.66
CA SER A 69 -6.40 8.47 9.01
C SER A 69 -5.34 9.46 9.51
N ASP A 70 -4.79 9.23 10.70
CA ASP A 70 -3.77 10.09 11.32
C ASP A 70 -2.34 9.61 11.08
N VAL A 71 -2.16 8.43 10.51
CA VAL A 71 -0.84 7.84 10.29
C VAL A 71 -0.14 8.58 9.15
N LYS A 72 1.05 9.13 9.44
CA LYS A 72 1.89 9.81 8.45
C LYS A 72 2.99 8.89 7.97
N ILE A 73 3.31 8.99 6.68
CA ILE A 73 4.40 8.25 6.07
C ILE A 73 5.73 8.91 6.45
N ASP A 74 6.72 8.08 6.77
CA ASP A 74 8.08 8.53 7.10
C ASP A 74 8.96 8.47 5.85
N TYR A 75 9.30 9.62 5.30
CA TYR A 75 10.15 9.74 4.12
C TYR A 75 11.64 9.97 4.46
N SER A 76 12.02 9.87 5.71
CA SER A 76 13.43 10.10 6.12
C SER A 76 14.39 9.03 5.61
N GLY A 77 13.89 7.82 5.30
CA GLY A 77 14.68 6.72 4.77
C GLY A 77 14.60 6.61 3.24
N LYS A 78 14.67 5.38 2.74
CA LYS A 78 14.76 5.10 1.30
C LYS A 78 13.41 4.89 0.60
N PHE A 79 12.31 4.96 1.33
CA PHE A 79 10.96 4.85 0.73
C PHE A 79 10.62 6.14 -0.05
N PRO A 80 9.99 6.11 -1.23
CA PRO A 80 9.46 4.92 -1.93
C PRO A 80 10.46 4.22 -2.85
N GLU A 81 11.66 4.76 -3.07
CA GLU A 81 12.59 4.25 -4.07
C GLU A 81 13.04 2.80 -3.76
N SER A 82 13.17 2.41 -2.49
CA SER A 82 13.50 1.04 -2.12
C SER A 82 12.45 0.04 -2.58
N HIS A 83 11.17 0.38 -2.46
CA HIS A 83 10.08 -0.45 -2.96
C HIS A 83 10.07 -0.52 -4.48
N ILE A 84 10.25 0.62 -5.15
CA ILE A 84 10.30 0.70 -6.61
C ILE A 84 11.43 -0.17 -7.16
N ASN A 85 12.62 -0.08 -6.58
CA ASN A 85 13.77 -0.87 -7.03
C ASN A 85 13.55 -2.37 -6.84
N MET A 86 12.97 -2.78 -5.72
CA MET A 86 12.66 -4.18 -5.46
C MET A 86 11.61 -4.72 -6.44
N ILE A 87 10.59 -3.93 -6.76
CA ILE A 87 9.56 -4.30 -7.74
C ILE A 87 10.18 -4.42 -9.13
N LYS A 88 11.05 -3.50 -9.53
CA LYS A 88 11.76 -3.57 -10.81
C LYS A 88 12.61 -4.83 -10.94
N GLN A 89 13.35 -5.18 -9.89
CA GLN A 89 14.17 -6.38 -9.87
C GLN A 89 13.34 -7.66 -9.96
N SER A 90 12.19 -7.68 -9.30
CA SER A 90 11.34 -8.87 -9.21
C SER A 90 10.44 -9.07 -10.42
N TYR A 91 9.91 -7.98 -11.00
CA TYR A 91 8.89 -8.03 -12.04
C TYR A 91 9.26 -7.34 -13.35
N GLY A 92 10.46 -6.76 -13.45
CA GLY A 92 10.90 -5.98 -14.61
C GLY A 92 10.84 -6.72 -15.95
N LYS A 93 10.92 -8.05 -15.92
CA LYS A 93 10.83 -8.91 -17.11
C LYS A 93 9.44 -9.46 -17.37
N SER A 94 8.45 -9.10 -16.57
CA SER A 94 7.06 -9.54 -16.75
C SER A 94 6.45 -8.91 -18.00
N THR A 95 5.56 -9.63 -18.68
CA THR A 95 5.01 -9.28 -19.99
C THR A 95 4.41 -7.86 -20.04
N PHE A 96 3.68 -7.47 -19.01
CA PHE A 96 2.98 -6.17 -18.96
C PHE A 96 3.63 -5.15 -18.03
N PHE A 97 4.86 -5.41 -17.58
CA PHE A 97 5.53 -4.51 -16.62
C PHE A 97 5.62 -3.08 -17.16
N ASP A 98 6.10 -2.90 -18.38
CA ASP A 98 6.30 -1.59 -18.97
C ASP A 98 4.98 -0.83 -19.19
N ASP A 99 3.87 -1.55 -19.38
CA ASP A 99 2.57 -0.95 -19.63
C ASP A 99 1.97 -0.26 -18.38
N TYR A 100 2.29 -0.77 -17.18
CA TYR A 100 1.62 -0.34 -15.94
C TYR A 100 2.55 0.20 -14.87
N SER A 101 3.86 -0.10 -14.95
CA SER A 101 4.80 0.20 -13.87
C SER A 101 4.98 1.70 -13.63
N GLU A 102 5.05 2.49 -14.68
CA GLU A 102 5.28 3.93 -14.57
C GLU A 102 4.16 4.63 -13.81
N ASP A 103 2.91 4.33 -14.14
CA ASP A 103 1.75 4.89 -13.44
C ASP A 103 1.77 4.55 -11.96
N PHE A 104 2.06 3.27 -11.64
CA PHE A 104 2.14 2.82 -10.26
C PHE A 104 3.29 3.51 -9.50
N PHE A 105 4.46 3.62 -10.13
CA PHE A 105 5.60 4.28 -9.50
C PHE A 105 5.37 5.77 -9.28
N ASN A 106 4.65 6.42 -10.20
CA ASN A 106 4.27 7.83 -10.03
C ASN A 106 3.36 8.03 -8.82
N VAL A 107 2.44 7.10 -8.55
CA VAL A 107 1.61 7.13 -7.34
C VAL A 107 2.49 7.05 -6.08
N LEU A 108 3.46 6.13 -6.05
CA LEU A 108 4.38 6.00 -4.91
C LEU A 108 5.26 7.24 -4.72
N ARG A 109 5.71 7.85 -5.81
CA ARG A 109 6.57 9.05 -5.77
C ARG A 109 5.80 10.34 -5.46
N GLY A 110 4.47 10.28 -5.42
CA GLY A 110 3.63 11.44 -5.12
C GLY A 110 3.82 12.01 -3.72
N LYS A 111 4.52 11.31 -2.82
CA LYS A 111 4.85 11.74 -1.46
C LYS A 111 3.65 12.22 -0.66
N ASN A 112 2.60 11.40 -0.65
CA ASN A 112 1.44 11.68 0.19
C ASN A 112 1.85 11.74 1.66
N GLU A 113 1.30 12.71 2.41
CA GLU A 113 1.62 12.86 3.83
C GLU A 113 1.07 11.71 4.65
N TYR A 114 -0.16 11.28 4.38
CA TYR A 114 -0.88 10.28 5.15
C TYR A 114 -0.89 8.92 4.46
N LEU A 115 -0.81 7.85 5.27
CA LEU A 115 -0.78 6.48 4.77
C LEU A 115 -2.04 6.11 3.98
N SER A 116 -3.22 6.59 4.40
CA SER A 116 -4.49 6.25 3.78
C SER A 116 -4.81 7.04 2.51
N HIS A 117 -3.96 7.95 2.11
CA HIS A 117 -4.18 8.80 0.93
C HIS A 117 -3.40 8.40 -0.31
#